data_24e92472ea86c5abdd5a28bc16a70e91
#
_entry.id   24e92472ea86c5abdd5a28bc16a70e91
#
_cell.length_a   1.000
_cell.length_b   1.000
_cell.length_c   1.000
_cell.angle_alpha   90.00
_cell.angle_beta   90.00
_cell.angle_gamma   90.00
#
_symmetry.space_group_name_H-M   'P 1'
#
loop_
_entity.id
_entity.type
_entity.pdbx_description
1 polymer ?
#
loop_
_entity_poly.entity_id
_entity_poly.type
_entity_poly.pdbx_seq_one_letter_code
_entity_poly.pdbx_strand_id
1 'polypeptide(L)'
;MTVDNKEVVRRFNVEVIEKGNKDEFEALMAPGFVNHAAPPGVPNGPQSMWNTFQNILRPALSDMKVTIHDQIAEGDKVTTRKTISGAHSGTLMGIAATGRKVSINVIDIVRVHDGQYLEHWGLNTLSQVLAALKDT
;
A
#
# COMPACT_ATOMS: atom_id res chain seq x y z
N MET A 1 6.09 27.56 3.53
CA MET A 1 6.92 26.38 3.27
C MET A 1 6.08 25.32 2.58
N THR A 2 6.45 24.91 1.39
CA THR A 2 5.75 23.86 0.67
C THR A 2 6.16 22.50 1.21
N VAL A 3 5.18 21.67 1.55
CA VAL A 3 5.45 20.28 1.92
C VAL A 3 5.83 19.54 0.62
N ASP A 4 6.92 18.79 0.67
CA ASP A 4 7.29 17.94 -0.46
C ASP A 4 6.35 16.73 -0.48
N ASN A 5 5.44 16.72 -1.45
CA ASN A 5 4.42 15.68 -1.55
C ASN A 5 5.02 14.29 -1.80
N LYS A 6 6.16 14.21 -2.51
CA LYS A 6 6.87 12.93 -2.68
C LYS A 6 7.34 12.38 -1.33
N GLU A 7 7.81 13.25 -0.44
CA GLU A 7 8.26 12.85 0.89
C GLU A 7 7.11 12.35 1.75
N VAL A 8 5.93 12.96 1.64
CA VAL A 8 4.72 12.49 2.33
C VAL A 8 4.41 11.05 1.92
N VAL A 9 4.44 10.78 0.61
CA VAL A 9 4.18 9.42 0.08
C VAL A 9 5.27 8.45 0.49
N ARG A 10 6.53 8.87 0.45
CA ARG A 10 7.67 8.02 0.87
C ARG A 10 7.54 7.66 2.35
N ARG A 11 7.19 8.63 3.17
CA ARG A 11 6.98 8.44 4.61
C ARG A 11 5.84 7.45 4.88
N PHE A 12 4.73 7.55 4.15
CA PHE A 12 3.63 6.61 4.27
C PHE A 12 4.08 5.18 3.94
N ASN A 13 4.83 5.01 2.87
CA ASN A 13 5.32 3.69 2.44
C ASN A 13 6.25 3.06 3.48
N VAL A 14 7.15 3.84 4.07
CA VAL A 14 8.12 3.33 5.05
C VAL A 14 7.46 3.14 6.42
N GLU A 15 6.78 4.15 6.93
CA GLU A 15 6.28 4.14 8.30
C GLU A 15 4.99 3.36 8.44
N VAL A 16 4.08 3.46 7.48
CA VAL A 16 2.77 2.81 7.56
C VAL A 16 2.80 1.41 6.95
N ILE A 17 3.21 1.30 5.69
CA ILE A 17 3.16 0.01 4.99
C ILE A 17 4.24 -0.93 5.52
N GLU A 18 5.49 -0.52 5.50
CA GLU A 18 6.59 -1.39 5.90
C GLU A 18 6.62 -1.62 7.41
N LYS A 19 6.50 -0.57 8.22
CA LYS A 19 6.64 -0.66 9.68
C LYS A 19 5.33 -0.85 10.44
N GLY A 20 4.19 -0.56 9.87
CA GLY A 20 2.89 -0.70 10.53
C GLY A 20 2.64 0.32 11.63
N ASN A 21 3.19 1.50 11.53
CA ASN A 21 3.08 2.55 12.53
C ASN A 21 1.71 3.22 12.47
N LYS A 22 0.85 2.93 13.44
CA LYS A 22 -0.52 3.44 13.47
C LYS A 22 -0.59 4.95 13.66
N ASP A 23 0.28 5.51 14.50
CA ASP A 23 0.30 6.96 14.73
C ASP A 23 0.63 7.72 13.44
N GLU A 24 1.58 7.21 12.67
CA GLU A 24 1.92 7.78 11.37
C GLU A 24 0.77 7.65 10.37
N PHE A 25 0.07 6.51 10.38
CA PHE A 25 -1.11 6.32 9.55
C PHE A 25 -2.16 7.39 9.86
N GLU A 26 -2.47 7.59 11.12
CA GLU A 26 -3.46 8.59 11.55
C GLU A 26 -3.01 10.01 11.18
N ALA A 27 -1.73 10.30 11.32
CA ALA A 27 -1.18 11.63 10.99
C ALA A 27 -1.21 11.92 9.49
N LEU A 28 -1.02 10.89 8.65
CA LEU A 28 -0.87 11.06 7.21
C LEU A 28 -2.19 10.91 6.43
N MET A 29 -3.28 10.52 7.07
CA MET A 29 -4.57 10.34 6.39
C MET A 29 -5.51 11.50 6.68
N ALA A 30 -6.00 12.14 5.62
CA ALA A 30 -7.03 13.17 5.78
C ALA A 30 -8.36 12.53 6.20
N PRO A 31 -9.17 13.22 7.03
CA PRO A 31 -10.48 12.68 7.45
C PRO A 31 -11.41 12.35 6.30
N GLY A 32 -11.32 13.10 5.20
CA GLY A 32 -12.15 12.88 4.01
C GLY A 32 -11.50 11.99 2.95
N PHE A 33 -10.46 11.24 3.31
CA PHE A 33 -9.73 10.38 2.37
C PHE A 33 -10.65 9.39 1.66
N VAL A 34 -10.46 9.25 0.34
CA VAL A 34 -11.17 8.27 -0.48
C VAL A 34 -10.18 7.38 -1.21
N ASN A 35 -10.36 6.07 -1.06
CA ASN A 35 -9.55 5.06 -1.75
C ASN A 35 -10.32 4.54 -2.97
N HIS A 36 -9.98 5.04 -4.15
CA HIS A 36 -10.62 4.61 -5.40
C HIS A 36 -10.19 3.21 -5.84
N ALA A 37 -9.17 2.64 -5.19
CA ALA A 37 -8.73 1.27 -5.46
C ALA A 37 -9.42 0.23 -4.58
N ALA A 38 -10.29 0.64 -3.65
CA ALA A 38 -11.06 -0.29 -2.84
C ALA A 38 -12.02 -1.10 -3.71
N PRO A 39 -12.17 -2.43 -3.46
CA PRO A 39 -13.09 -3.24 -4.25
C PRO A 39 -14.54 -2.75 -4.15
N PRO A 40 -15.37 -3.00 -5.17
CA PRO A 40 -16.79 -2.65 -5.13
C PRO A 40 -17.48 -3.26 -3.89
N GLY A 41 -18.28 -2.44 -3.21
CA GLY A 41 -19.02 -2.86 -2.03
C GLY A 41 -18.21 -2.84 -0.73
N VAL A 42 -16.92 -2.51 -0.81
CA VAL A 42 -16.06 -2.36 0.38
C VAL A 42 -15.98 -0.87 0.73
N PRO A 43 -16.02 -0.51 2.03
CA PRO A 43 -15.81 0.89 2.42
C PRO A 43 -14.51 1.43 1.87
N ASN A 44 -14.53 2.67 1.37
CA ASN A 44 -13.39 3.28 0.67
C ASN A 44 -12.72 4.42 1.45
N GLY A 45 -12.98 4.53 2.74
CA GLY A 45 -12.34 5.52 3.61
C GLY A 45 -10.94 5.09 4.06
N PRO A 46 -10.35 5.82 5.03
CA PRO A 46 -8.99 5.52 5.51
C PRO A 46 -8.80 4.06 5.96
N GLN A 47 -9.81 3.47 6.58
CA GLN A 47 -9.71 2.08 7.06
C GLN A 47 -9.47 1.06 5.95
N SER A 48 -9.86 1.36 4.71
CA SER A 48 -9.59 0.46 3.57
C SER A 48 -8.09 0.30 3.34
N MET A 49 -7.32 1.37 3.49
CA MET A 49 -5.86 1.31 3.36
C MET A 49 -5.24 0.55 4.53
N TRP A 50 -5.65 0.86 5.75
CA TRP A 50 -5.15 0.18 6.95
C TRP A 50 -5.42 -1.33 6.87
N ASN A 51 -6.66 -1.70 6.52
CA ASN A 51 -7.06 -3.08 6.41
C ASN A 51 -6.20 -3.86 5.41
N THR A 52 -5.96 -3.28 4.23
CA THR A 52 -5.14 -3.93 3.20
C THR A 52 -3.73 -4.25 3.71
N PHE A 53 -3.06 -3.27 4.31
CA PHE A 53 -1.66 -3.44 4.68
C PHE A 53 -1.48 -4.16 6.01
N GLN A 54 -2.34 -3.92 7.00
CA GLN A 54 -2.15 -4.45 8.34
C GLN A 54 -2.91 -5.74 8.60
N ASN A 55 -4.06 -5.94 7.97
CA ASN A 55 -4.91 -7.11 8.23
C ASN A 55 -4.84 -8.16 7.12
N ILE A 56 -4.43 -7.81 5.93
CA ILE A 56 -4.32 -8.74 4.80
C ILE A 56 -2.87 -9.09 4.49
N LEU A 57 -2.03 -8.09 4.22
CA LEU A 57 -0.66 -8.33 3.78
C LEU A 57 0.29 -8.66 4.94
N ARG A 58 0.28 -7.89 6.01
CA ARG A 58 1.24 -8.09 7.11
C ARG A 58 1.17 -9.47 7.75
N PRO A 59 -0.02 -10.02 8.08
CA PRO A 59 -0.08 -11.37 8.64
C PRO A 59 0.39 -12.47 7.67
N ALA A 60 0.31 -12.20 6.37
CA ALA A 60 0.66 -13.17 5.34
C ALA A 60 2.13 -13.12 4.94
N LEU A 61 2.78 -11.96 5.06
CA LEU A 61 4.14 -11.74 4.59
C LEU A 61 5.06 -11.37 5.74
N SER A 62 6.06 -12.21 6.01
CA SER A 62 7.13 -11.86 6.96
C SER A 62 8.20 -11.04 6.26
N ASP A 63 8.89 -10.21 7.05
CA ASP A 63 9.93 -9.31 6.53
C ASP A 63 9.46 -8.44 5.39
N MET A 64 8.23 -7.93 5.52
CA MET A 64 7.60 -7.11 4.48
C MET A 64 8.40 -5.84 4.26
N LYS A 65 8.74 -5.60 2.99
CA LYS A 65 9.55 -4.46 2.58
C LYS A 65 8.91 -3.73 1.42
N VAL A 66 9.04 -2.42 1.40
CA VAL A 66 8.59 -1.58 0.28
C VAL A 66 9.81 -0.99 -0.39
N THR A 67 9.93 -1.23 -1.70
CA THR A 67 11.00 -0.64 -2.52
C THR A 67 10.37 0.32 -3.51
N ILE A 68 10.66 1.61 -3.37
CA ILE A 68 10.19 2.64 -4.30
C ILE A 68 11.19 2.73 -5.44
N HIS A 69 10.73 2.53 -6.68
CA HIS A 69 11.57 2.60 -7.87
C HIS A 69 11.59 4.00 -8.47
N ASP A 70 10.42 4.64 -8.61
CA ASP A 70 10.26 5.97 -9.17
C ASP A 70 9.14 6.72 -8.47
N GLN A 71 9.27 8.04 -8.45
CA GLN A 71 8.18 8.93 -8.06
C GLN A 71 8.13 10.13 -9.02
N ILE A 72 6.95 10.44 -9.50
CA ILE A 72 6.70 11.59 -10.37
C ILE A 72 5.60 12.41 -9.72
N ALA A 73 5.82 13.71 -9.54
CA ALA A 73 4.83 14.59 -8.95
C ALA A 73 4.46 15.70 -9.94
N GLU A 74 3.16 15.97 -10.03
CA GLU A 74 2.63 17.09 -10.79
C GLU A 74 1.44 17.67 -10.03
N GLY A 75 1.50 18.94 -9.72
CA GLY A 75 0.48 19.58 -8.89
C GLY A 75 0.42 18.92 -7.51
N ASP A 76 -0.75 18.51 -7.09
CA ASP A 76 -0.98 17.85 -5.80
C ASP A 76 -0.98 16.32 -5.87
N LYS A 77 -0.62 15.74 -7.03
CA LYS A 77 -0.62 14.30 -7.24
C LYS A 77 0.80 13.75 -7.32
N VAL A 78 1.01 12.58 -6.70
CA VAL A 78 2.27 11.85 -6.75
C VAL A 78 1.99 10.46 -7.31
N THR A 79 2.68 10.10 -8.38
CA THR A 79 2.67 8.75 -8.94
C THR A 79 3.91 8.02 -8.44
N THR A 80 3.70 6.81 -7.89
CA THR A 80 4.78 6.00 -7.35
C THR A 80 4.76 4.62 -7.99
N ARG A 81 5.91 4.17 -8.48
CA ARG A 81 6.12 2.80 -8.93
C ARG A 81 6.97 2.10 -7.86
N LYS A 82 6.45 1.02 -7.30
CA LYS A 82 7.09 0.35 -6.16
C LYS A 82 6.83 -1.15 -6.18
N THR A 83 7.57 -1.87 -5.33
CA THR A 83 7.38 -3.30 -5.09
C THR A 83 7.20 -3.52 -3.59
N ILE A 84 6.17 -4.27 -3.21
CA ILE A 84 5.99 -4.76 -1.85
C ILE A 84 6.39 -6.23 -1.86
N SER A 85 7.35 -6.60 -1.04
CA SER A 85 7.90 -7.95 -1.02
C SER A 85 7.92 -8.54 0.39
N GLY A 86 7.99 -9.85 0.47
CA GLY A 86 8.09 -10.57 1.73
C GLY A 86 8.07 -12.08 1.50
N ALA A 87 8.16 -12.85 2.57
CA ALA A 87 8.04 -14.30 2.51
C ALA A 87 6.59 -14.69 2.86
N HIS A 88 6.01 -15.57 2.04
CA HIS A 88 4.62 -16.05 2.26
C HIS A 88 4.58 -17.03 3.43
N SER A 89 4.53 -16.49 4.63
CA SER A 89 4.64 -17.24 5.89
C SER A 89 3.28 -17.40 6.62
N GLY A 90 2.25 -16.72 6.15
CA GLY A 90 0.88 -16.84 6.68
C GLY A 90 -0.12 -16.94 5.55
N THR A 91 -1.37 -17.20 5.88
CA THR A 91 -2.44 -17.32 4.89
C THR A 91 -2.64 -15.99 4.17
N LEU A 92 -2.62 -16.01 2.84
CA LEU A 92 -2.87 -14.84 2.00
C LEU A 92 -4.13 -15.10 1.18
N MET A 93 -5.20 -14.39 1.51
CA MET A 93 -6.49 -14.46 0.80
C MET A 93 -6.93 -15.90 0.51
N GLY A 94 -6.87 -16.75 1.54
CA GLY A 94 -7.28 -18.14 1.47
C GLY A 94 -6.18 -19.13 1.04
N ILE A 95 -5.00 -18.65 0.68
CA ILE A 95 -3.88 -19.51 0.26
C ILE A 95 -2.96 -19.73 1.46
N ALA A 96 -2.82 -21.00 1.90
CA ALA A 96 -1.95 -21.36 3.01
C ALA A 96 -0.49 -21.05 2.71
N ALA A 97 0.27 -20.75 3.75
CA ALA A 97 1.68 -20.39 3.65
C ALA A 97 2.49 -21.37 2.79
N THR A 98 3.22 -20.85 1.82
CA THR A 98 4.09 -21.64 0.93
C THR A 98 5.57 -21.51 1.24
N GLY A 99 5.94 -20.50 2.05
CA GLY A 99 7.34 -20.15 2.31
C GLY A 99 8.05 -19.46 1.16
N ARG A 100 7.37 -19.26 0.03
CA ARG A 100 7.96 -18.66 -1.16
C ARG A 100 8.08 -17.14 -1.01
N LYS A 101 9.06 -16.55 -1.67
CA LYS A 101 9.17 -15.09 -1.77
C LYS A 101 8.06 -14.55 -2.68
N VAL A 102 7.47 -13.43 -2.26
CA VAL A 102 6.40 -12.75 -2.99
C VAL A 102 6.86 -11.34 -3.30
N SER A 103 6.59 -10.90 -4.53
CA SER A 103 6.83 -9.51 -4.95
C SER A 103 5.57 -9.01 -5.64
N ILE A 104 4.95 -8.00 -5.05
CA ILE A 104 3.74 -7.36 -5.59
C ILE A 104 4.18 -6.03 -6.18
N ASN A 105 4.03 -5.87 -7.49
CA ASN A 105 4.34 -4.61 -8.17
C ASN A 105 3.12 -3.70 -8.12
N VAL A 106 3.36 -2.44 -7.81
CA VAL A 106 2.30 -1.44 -7.63
C VAL A 106 2.66 -0.18 -8.38
N ILE A 107 1.68 0.39 -9.08
CA ILE A 107 1.75 1.77 -9.55
C ILE A 107 0.52 2.46 -8.97
N ASP A 108 0.73 3.50 -8.18
CA ASP A 108 -0.37 4.24 -7.60
C ASP A 108 -0.22 5.74 -7.79
N ILE A 109 -1.33 6.44 -7.64
CA ILE A 109 -1.40 7.89 -7.66
C ILE A 109 -2.06 8.31 -6.36
N VAL A 110 -1.43 9.25 -5.65
CA VAL A 110 -1.97 9.82 -4.42
C VAL A 110 -2.15 11.32 -4.60
N ARG A 111 -3.34 11.81 -4.30
CA ARG A 111 -3.54 13.26 -4.13
C ARG A 111 -3.17 13.60 -2.69
N VAL A 112 -2.23 14.53 -2.55
CA VAL A 112 -1.76 14.99 -1.24
C VAL A 112 -2.28 16.41 -1.00
N HIS A 113 -2.86 16.65 0.17
CA HIS A 113 -3.36 17.96 0.54
C HIS A 113 -2.95 18.24 1.99
N ASP A 114 -2.28 19.39 2.21
CA ASP A 114 -1.80 19.78 3.54
C ASP A 114 -1.00 18.69 4.24
N GLY A 115 -0.15 17.98 3.49
CA GLY A 115 0.70 16.94 4.04
C GLY A 115 -0.02 15.62 4.36
N GLN A 116 -1.24 15.43 3.86
CA GLN A 116 -2.03 14.23 4.10
C GLN A 116 -2.56 13.62 2.81
N TYR A 117 -2.75 12.30 2.83
CA TYR A 117 -3.41 11.56 1.74
C TYR A 117 -4.88 11.97 1.69
N LEU A 118 -5.32 12.47 0.53
CA LEU A 118 -6.72 12.84 0.32
C LEU A 118 -7.43 11.87 -0.62
N GLU A 119 -6.75 11.37 -1.65
CA GLU A 119 -7.30 10.38 -2.58
C GLU A 119 -6.21 9.41 -3.03
N HIS A 120 -6.60 8.17 -3.34
CA HIS A 120 -5.69 7.13 -3.81
C HIS A 120 -6.31 6.36 -4.97
N TRP A 121 -5.55 6.19 -6.04
CA TRP A 121 -5.83 5.29 -7.16
C TRP A 121 -4.66 4.34 -7.29
N GLY A 122 -4.90 3.09 -7.66
CA GLY A 122 -3.78 2.16 -7.79
C GLY A 122 -4.14 0.91 -8.56
N LEU A 123 -3.11 0.35 -9.20
CA LEU A 123 -3.14 -0.95 -9.84
C LEU A 123 -1.94 -1.74 -9.33
N ASN A 124 -2.13 -3.05 -9.22
CA ASN A 124 -1.06 -3.91 -8.72
C ASN A 124 -1.18 -5.32 -9.30
N THR A 125 -0.14 -6.13 -9.06
CA THR A 125 -0.04 -7.50 -9.58
C THR A 125 -0.45 -8.56 -8.55
N LEU A 126 -1.22 -8.21 -7.54
CA LEU A 126 -1.60 -9.16 -6.49
C LEU A 126 -2.32 -10.39 -7.06
N SER A 127 -3.23 -10.19 -8.02
CA SER A 127 -3.95 -11.33 -8.63
C SER A 127 -3.01 -12.31 -9.34
N GLN A 128 -1.98 -11.83 -10.02
CA GLN A 128 -0.97 -12.69 -10.65
C GLN A 128 -0.15 -13.43 -9.59
N VAL A 129 0.19 -12.76 -8.50
CA VAL A 129 0.90 -13.39 -7.38
C VAL A 129 0.06 -14.53 -6.79
N LEU A 130 -1.23 -14.28 -6.54
CA LEU A 130 -2.13 -15.30 -6.00
C LEU A 130 -2.22 -16.50 -6.94
N ALA A 131 -2.35 -16.27 -8.25
CA ALA A 131 -2.39 -17.34 -9.24
C ALA A 131 -1.11 -18.18 -9.21
N ALA A 132 0.06 -17.54 -9.15
CA ALA A 132 1.34 -18.24 -9.06
C ALA A 132 1.47 -19.07 -7.79
N LEU A 133 0.99 -18.58 -6.66
CA LEU A 133 1.03 -19.31 -5.39
C LEU A 133 0.14 -20.56 -5.41
N LYS A 134 -0.97 -20.51 -6.16
CA LYS A 134 -1.88 -21.67 -6.28
C LYS A 134 -1.30 -22.79 -7.14
N ASP A 135 -0.35 -22.49 -8.01
CA ASP A 135 0.23 -23.45 -8.96
C ASP A 135 1.39 -24.24 -8.37
N THR A 136 1.44 -24.43 -7.08
CA THR A 136 2.49 -25.20 -6.40
C THR A 136 2.09 -26.62 -6.08
#